data_7f2ac1867ef2dfdfa2be741a506dc4f6
#
_entry.id   7f2ac1867ef2dfdfa2be741a506dc4f6
#
_cell.length_a   1.000
_cell.length_b   1.000
_cell.length_c   1.000
_cell.angle_alpha   90.00
_cell.angle_beta   90.00
_cell.angle_gamma   90.00
#
_symmetry.space_group_name_H-M   'P 1'
#
loop_
_entity.id
_entity.type
_entity.pdbx_description
1 polymer ?
#
loop_
_entity_poly.entity_id
_entity_poly.type
_entity_poly.pdbx_seq_one_letter_code
_entity_poly.pdbx_strand_id
1 'polypeptide(L)'
;MSQAPVSHPTRRLPPQPSLEQLRKQAKDLLEQYRTGDAAARAEVEQFELAPDPAKFALNDAQRILARAYGYASWPKLKAFVDGTNVQELAAAVQRGDASKVRVLLNARPELIGMDMAENNEHRALHYAVLRRDPAMVRLLMEAGADARKGIYPHRDATSALTIARERGYQDVVAVIEEEERLRREEMSCPNATVSPVQDQINAAISEGDNATAVRLLEEDGSLIQACDSGGGTPLHTAAEEGNADMVAWLLERRAKVNKQDVHGFTALDRAALAAGSSFPLIAELLMAQGAEISVHAAVALADAPRIRALIQADPAMLRQVRNNGGLLALAVRYGHLEVVRLLLDLGADVDERVMLEQLEEPVLSWGHPLWHAARENEIEIARLLLDRGADPNANVYASGWPLGNAWNHEGGVLKNLLLSRGAKMQPYMVSATHNVEEARRLLKENPSEDLAHELAWSACDHGCPEIVELALPHLKWPHDDHRWHWIIIQPPRGASSDPSKNEGHFKSMAVLLKHGIDPNVSRYGQTVLHFTAAYSGGVSDSDRARFAAMLIDHGAKLDVRDDLLKSTPLGWACRWGRTKLAELLISRGASVDEPDAEAWATPKAWAEKLERIDIIELLRRPGPQIRS
;
A
#
# COMPACT_ATOMS: atom_id res chain seq x y z
N MET A 1 33.11 17.67 -3.77
CA MET A 1 32.19 16.57 -4.02
C MET A 1 32.02 16.46 -5.52
N SER A 2 32.65 15.45 -6.12
CA SER A 2 32.62 15.22 -7.56
C SER A 2 31.25 14.62 -7.92
N GLN A 3 30.46 15.32 -8.72
CA GLN A 3 29.27 14.76 -9.33
C GLN A 3 29.69 13.57 -10.19
N ALA A 4 29.13 12.39 -9.89
CA ALA A 4 29.29 11.24 -10.77
C ALA A 4 28.74 11.60 -12.17
N PRO A 5 29.39 11.21 -13.25
CA PRO A 5 28.91 11.52 -14.59
C PRO A 5 27.55 10.87 -14.81
N VAL A 6 26.57 11.66 -15.27
CA VAL A 6 25.28 11.16 -15.76
C VAL A 6 25.60 10.37 -17.03
N SER A 7 25.80 9.08 -16.90
CA SER A 7 26.09 8.21 -18.03
C SER A 7 24.78 7.91 -18.79
N HIS A 8 24.82 8.14 -20.10
CA HIS A 8 23.72 7.74 -20.98
C HIS A 8 23.54 6.20 -20.94
N PRO A 9 22.31 5.69 -21.08
CA PRO A 9 22.07 4.26 -21.16
C PRO A 9 22.92 3.61 -22.26
N THR A 10 23.64 2.54 -21.91
CA THR A 10 24.49 1.79 -22.85
C THR A 10 23.78 0.58 -23.43
N ARG A 11 22.68 0.15 -22.80
CA ARG A 11 21.84 -0.99 -23.20
C ARG A 11 20.40 -0.54 -23.46
N ARG A 12 19.69 -1.29 -24.32
CA ARG A 12 18.25 -1.11 -24.57
C ARG A 12 17.49 -2.36 -24.18
N LEU A 13 16.38 -2.19 -23.46
CA LEU A 13 15.48 -3.29 -23.18
C LEU A 13 14.75 -3.72 -24.46
N PRO A 14 14.53 -5.03 -24.64
CA PRO A 14 13.65 -5.51 -25.71
C PRO A 14 12.20 -5.10 -25.42
N PRO A 15 11.31 -5.14 -26.44
CA PRO A 15 9.90 -4.83 -26.25
C PRO A 15 9.19 -5.68 -25.18
N GLN A 16 9.68 -6.90 -24.97
CA GLN A 16 9.21 -7.82 -23.93
C GLN A 16 10.41 -8.21 -23.06
N PRO A 17 10.73 -7.42 -22.05
CA PRO A 17 11.87 -7.68 -21.19
C PRO A 17 11.60 -8.87 -20.26
N SER A 18 12.64 -9.71 -20.07
CA SER A 18 12.57 -10.86 -19.17
C SER A 18 13.43 -10.62 -17.93
N LEU A 19 12.80 -10.69 -16.76
CA LEU A 19 13.52 -10.57 -15.49
C LEU A 19 14.53 -11.71 -15.30
N GLU A 20 14.23 -12.92 -15.79
CA GLU A 20 15.15 -14.05 -15.74
C GLU A 20 16.41 -13.80 -16.58
N GLN A 21 16.23 -13.27 -17.80
CA GLN A 21 17.37 -12.88 -18.64
C GLN A 21 18.21 -11.77 -17.99
N LEU A 22 17.57 -10.79 -17.37
CA LEU A 22 18.27 -9.72 -16.65
C LEU A 22 19.04 -10.25 -15.44
N ARG A 23 18.45 -11.18 -14.67
CA ARG A 23 19.15 -11.87 -13.57
C ARG A 23 20.35 -12.68 -14.08
N LYS A 24 20.21 -13.35 -15.22
CA LYS A 24 21.32 -14.06 -15.87
C LYS A 24 22.41 -13.08 -16.28
N GLN A 25 22.07 -12.00 -16.96
CA GLN A 25 23.03 -10.97 -17.36
C GLN A 25 23.79 -10.38 -16.16
N ALA A 26 23.11 -10.16 -15.02
CA ALA A 26 23.76 -9.67 -13.81
C ALA A 26 24.76 -10.71 -13.23
N LYS A 27 24.44 -12.01 -13.31
CA LYS A 27 25.35 -13.09 -12.91
C LYS A 27 26.55 -13.19 -13.87
N ASP A 28 26.29 -13.12 -15.18
CA ASP A 28 27.32 -13.15 -16.21
C ASP A 28 28.29 -11.96 -16.05
N LEU A 29 27.75 -10.74 -15.80
CA LEU A 29 28.55 -9.54 -15.52
C LEU A 29 29.43 -9.72 -14.27
N LEU A 30 28.86 -10.27 -13.19
CA LEU A 30 29.60 -10.56 -11.97
C LEU A 30 30.77 -11.51 -12.20
N GLU A 31 30.54 -12.61 -12.91
CA GLU A 31 31.56 -13.62 -13.22
C GLU A 31 32.66 -13.04 -14.12
N GLN A 32 32.27 -12.38 -15.20
CA GLN A 32 33.18 -11.75 -16.15
C GLN A 32 34.03 -10.65 -15.48
N TYR A 33 33.43 -9.81 -14.62
CA TYR A 33 34.16 -8.78 -13.91
C TYR A 33 35.21 -9.38 -12.95
N ARG A 34 34.83 -10.42 -12.19
CA ARG A 34 35.72 -11.13 -11.25
C ARG A 34 36.86 -11.86 -11.96
N THR A 35 36.63 -12.39 -13.14
CA THR A 35 37.66 -13.08 -13.96
C THR A 35 38.52 -12.11 -14.76
N GLY A 36 38.22 -10.82 -14.75
CA GLY A 36 39.03 -9.78 -15.34
C GLY A 36 38.77 -9.53 -16.83
N ASP A 37 37.58 -9.93 -17.33
CA ASP A 37 37.14 -9.62 -18.69
C ASP A 37 37.19 -8.10 -18.97
N ALA A 38 37.80 -7.72 -20.09
CA ALA A 38 38.04 -6.32 -20.42
C ALA A 38 36.76 -5.56 -20.73
N ALA A 39 35.74 -6.21 -21.34
CA ALA A 39 34.49 -5.59 -21.68
C ALA A 39 33.62 -5.35 -20.40
N ALA A 40 33.58 -6.34 -19.50
CA ALA A 40 32.91 -6.24 -18.23
C ALA A 40 33.52 -5.13 -17.35
N ARG A 41 34.87 -5.03 -17.33
CA ARG A 41 35.57 -3.95 -16.62
C ARG A 41 35.21 -2.59 -17.19
N ALA A 42 35.27 -2.42 -18.51
CA ALA A 42 34.91 -1.17 -19.16
C ALA A 42 33.46 -0.76 -18.89
N GLU A 43 32.52 -1.71 -18.86
CA GLU A 43 31.11 -1.43 -18.51
C GLU A 43 30.94 -1.01 -17.04
N VAL A 44 31.58 -1.70 -16.10
CA VAL A 44 31.51 -1.35 -14.68
C VAL A 44 32.10 0.04 -14.42
N GLU A 45 33.26 0.34 -15.01
CA GLU A 45 34.00 1.60 -14.85
C GLU A 45 33.25 2.82 -15.41
N GLN A 46 32.29 2.63 -16.32
CA GLN A 46 31.41 3.71 -16.79
C GLN A 46 30.46 4.22 -15.70
N PHE A 47 30.13 3.40 -14.72
CA PHE A 47 29.12 3.70 -13.71
C PHE A 47 29.70 3.80 -12.29
N GLU A 48 30.85 3.21 -12.02
CA GLU A 48 31.53 3.21 -10.71
C GLU A 48 33.05 3.22 -10.86
N LEU A 49 33.73 3.86 -9.90
CA LEU A 49 35.20 3.91 -9.87
C LEU A 49 35.73 2.52 -9.49
N ALA A 50 36.21 1.78 -10.47
CA ALA A 50 36.94 0.50 -10.40
C ALA A 50 36.81 -0.25 -9.05
N PRO A 51 35.67 -0.84 -8.70
CA PRO A 51 35.49 -1.56 -7.45
C PRO A 51 36.43 -2.77 -7.40
N ASP A 52 36.88 -3.15 -6.19
CA ASP A 52 37.72 -4.32 -5.97
C ASP A 52 36.99 -5.60 -6.47
N PRO A 53 37.52 -6.30 -7.50
CA PRO A 53 36.86 -7.49 -8.04
C PRO A 53 36.56 -8.58 -7.01
N ALA A 54 37.37 -8.69 -5.95
CA ALA A 54 37.16 -9.67 -4.88
C ALA A 54 35.94 -9.35 -4.00
N LYS A 55 35.57 -8.06 -3.91
CA LYS A 55 34.43 -7.57 -3.12
C LYS A 55 33.19 -7.30 -3.97
N PHE A 56 33.33 -7.29 -5.30
CA PHE A 56 32.22 -7.05 -6.22
C PHE A 56 31.19 -8.17 -6.13
N ALA A 57 29.98 -7.85 -5.68
CA ALA A 57 28.92 -8.80 -5.39
C ALA A 57 27.79 -8.75 -6.43
N LEU A 58 26.83 -9.68 -6.33
CA LEU A 58 25.68 -9.72 -7.25
C LEU A 58 24.87 -8.44 -7.21
N ASN A 59 24.69 -7.83 -6.05
CA ASN A 59 23.98 -6.56 -5.92
C ASN A 59 24.68 -5.42 -6.66
N ASP A 60 26.02 -5.43 -6.72
CA ASP A 60 26.78 -4.44 -7.47
C ASP A 60 26.59 -4.64 -8.97
N ALA A 61 26.67 -5.88 -9.46
CA ALA A 61 26.40 -6.22 -10.84
C ALA A 61 24.97 -5.86 -11.27
N GLN A 62 23.98 -6.11 -10.40
CA GLN A 62 22.58 -5.71 -10.62
C GLN A 62 22.44 -4.19 -10.72
N ARG A 63 23.11 -3.43 -9.83
CA ARG A 63 23.10 -1.96 -9.84
C ARG A 63 23.72 -1.41 -11.12
N ILE A 64 24.87 -1.94 -11.54
CA ILE A 64 25.53 -1.54 -12.79
C ILE A 64 24.63 -1.85 -13.99
N LEU A 65 24.08 -3.07 -14.05
CA LEU A 65 23.20 -3.47 -15.13
C LEU A 65 21.94 -2.58 -15.23
N ALA A 66 21.35 -2.23 -14.09
CA ALA A 66 20.21 -1.32 -14.07
C ALA A 66 20.57 0.05 -14.66
N ARG A 67 21.71 0.61 -14.27
CA ARG A 67 22.21 1.89 -14.80
C ARG A 67 22.52 1.79 -16.30
N ALA A 68 23.07 0.67 -16.77
CA ALA A 68 23.31 0.41 -18.18
C ALA A 68 22.02 0.44 -19.01
N TYR A 69 20.90 0.04 -18.45
CA TYR A 69 19.58 0.15 -19.06
C TYR A 69 18.88 1.51 -18.79
N GLY A 70 19.52 2.45 -18.11
CA GLY A 70 18.98 3.80 -17.85
C GLY A 70 18.13 3.92 -16.57
N TYR A 71 18.17 2.92 -15.71
CA TYR A 71 17.43 2.95 -14.44
C TYR A 71 18.37 3.23 -13.27
N ALA A 72 17.93 4.05 -12.33
CA ALA A 72 18.75 4.43 -11.18
C ALA A 72 19.15 3.26 -10.28
N SER A 73 18.36 2.17 -10.27
CA SER A 73 18.60 0.98 -9.44
C SER A 73 17.98 -0.28 -10.03
N TRP A 74 18.44 -1.46 -9.54
CA TRP A 74 17.86 -2.75 -9.93
C TRP A 74 16.37 -2.88 -9.62
N PRO A 75 15.87 -2.45 -8.44
CA PRO A 75 14.44 -2.44 -8.18
C PRO A 75 13.63 -1.61 -9.17
N LYS A 76 14.12 -0.44 -9.61
CA LYS A 76 13.45 0.39 -10.64
C LYS A 76 13.39 -0.33 -11.99
N LEU A 77 14.47 -0.98 -12.40
CA LEU A 77 14.48 -1.81 -13.61
C LEU A 77 13.51 -2.99 -13.49
N LYS A 78 13.51 -3.68 -12.34
CA LYS A 78 12.57 -4.79 -12.07
C LYS A 78 11.13 -4.33 -12.13
N ALA A 79 10.78 -3.22 -11.47
CA ALA A 79 9.44 -2.67 -11.46
C ALA A 79 8.94 -2.32 -12.86
N PHE A 80 9.79 -1.74 -13.70
CA PHE A 80 9.46 -1.48 -15.10
C PHE A 80 9.16 -2.78 -15.89
N VAL A 81 10.02 -3.81 -15.73
CA VAL A 81 9.83 -5.12 -16.38
C VAL A 81 8.55 -5.79 -15.88
N ASP A 82 8.29 -5.73 -14.60
CA ASP A 82 7.08 -6.30 -13.98
C ASP A 82 5.83 -5.56 -14.46
N GLY A 83 5.84 -4.23 -14.45
CA GLY A 83 4.75 -3.40 -14.96
C GLY A 83 4.42 -3.69 -16.43
N THR A 84 5.45 -3.78 -17.29
CA THR A 84 5.25 -4.15 -18.70
C THR A 84 4.59 -5.50 -18.86
N ASN A 85 4.99 -6.51 -18.07
CA ASN A 85 4.41 -7.85 -18.16
C ASN A 85 2.98 -7.91 -17.61
N VAL A 86 2.66 -7.16 -16.54
CA VAL A 86 1.29 -7.05 -16.01
C VAL A 86 0.37 -6.36 -17.02
N GLN A 87 0.84 -5.28 -17.65
CA GLN A 87 0.10 -4.60 -18.72
C GLN A 87 -0.14 -5.53 -19.92
N GLU A 88 0.84 -6.32 -20.31
CA GLU A 88 0.72 -7.29 -21.40
C GLU A 88 -0.29 -8.39 -21.07
N LEU A 89 -0.28 -8.90 -19.82
CA LEU A 89 -1.28 -9.85 -19.34
C LEU A 89 -2.68 -9.25 -19.39
N ALA A 90 -2.87 -8.05 -18.85
CA ALA A 90 -4.16 -7.35 -18.89
C ALA A 90 -4.66 -7.13 -20.33
N ALA A 91 -3.77 -6.70 -21.23
CA ALA A 91 -4.11 -6.51 -22.65
C ALA A 91 -4.47 -7.84 -23.35
N ALA A 92 -3.81 -8.95 -23.01
CA ALA A 92 -4.15 -10.27 -23.53
C ALA A 92 -5.56 -10.71 -23.06
N VAL A 93 -5.87 -10.50 -21.77
CA VAL A 93 -7.20 -10.77 -21.21
C VAL A 93 -8.26 -9.89 -21.87
N GLN A 94 -8.00 -8.60 -22.04
CA GLN A 94 -8.91 -7.67 -22.72
C GLN A 94 -9.19 -8.06 -24.17
N ARG A 95 -8.24 -8.69 -24.87
CA ARG A 95 -8.45 -9.23 -26.23
C ARG A 95 -9.09 -10.61 -26.25
N GLY A 96 -9.19 -11.30 -25.11
CA GLY A 96 -9.66 -12.69 -25.03
C GLY A 96 -8.64 -13.71 -25.51
N ASP A 97 -7.34 -13.36 -25.52
CA ASP A 97 -6.26 -14.23 -25.99
C ASP A 97 -5.80 -15.20 -24.88
N ALA A 98 -6.57 -16.27 -24.71
CA ALA A 98 -6.29 -17.30 -23.71
C ALA A 98 -4.93 -17.99 -23.91
N SER A 99 -4.47 -18.12 -25.17
CA SER A 99 -3.17 -18.74 -25.48
C SER A 99 -2.01 -17.88 -24.95
N LYS A 100 -2.06 -16.56 -25.19
CA LYS A 100 -1.07 -15.62 -24.68
C LYS A 100 -1.09 -15.53 -23.16
N VAL A 101 -2.29 -15.53 -22.55
CA VAL A 101 -2.46 -15.55 -21.07
C VAL A 101 -1.77 -16.78 -20.48
N ARG A 102 -1.99 -17.98 -21.04
CA ARG A 102 -1.33 -19.20 -20.56
C ARG A 102 0.20 -19.12 -20.68
N VAL A 103 0.71 -18.62 -21.79
CA VAL A 103 2.16 -18.44 -22.00
C VAL A 103 2.75 -17.50 -20.95
N LEU A 104 2.10 -16.38 -20.68
CA LEU A 104 2.59 -15.41 -19.70
C LEU A 104 2.57 -15.98 -18.28
N LEU A 105 1.46 -16.63 -17.87
CA LEU A 105 1.31 -17.19 -16.53
C LEU A 105 2.18 -18.44 -16.31
N ASN A 106 2.42 -19.27 -17.34
CA ASN A 106 3.36 -20.38 -17.23
C ASN A 106 4.81 -19.92 -17.06
N ALA A 107 5.18 -18.81 -17.73
CA ALA A 107 6.51 -18.22 -17.57
C ALA A 107 6.68 -17.47 -16.24
N ARG A 108 5.59 -16.83 -15.75
CA ARG A 108 5.60 -15.97 -14.58
C ARG A 108 4.26 -16.07 -13.81
N PRO A 109 4.08 -17.13 -12.98
CA PRO A 109 2.83 -17.34 -12.24
C PRO A 109 2.44 -16.19 -11.32
N GLU A 110 3.42 -15.47 -10.77
CA GLU A 110 3.21 -14.36 -9.84
C GLU A 110 2.45 -13.17 -10.46
N LEU A 111 2.44 -13.03 -11.80
CA LEU A 111 1.72 -11.94 -12.47
C LEU A 111 0.22 -11.96 -12.17
N ILE A 112 -0.34 -13.12 -11.82
CA ILE A 112 -1.77 -13.25 -11.52
C ILE A 112 -2.22 -12.42 -10.32
N GLY A 113 -1.34 -12.25 -9.34
CA GLY A 113 -1.60 -11.51 -8.09
C GLY A 113 -1.13 -10.06 -8.13
N MET A 114 -0.47 -9.62 -9.21
CA MET A 114 0.10 -8.27 -9.28
C MET A 114 -0.94 -7.22 -9.70
N ASP A 115 -0.91 -6.08 -9.02
CA ASP A 115 -1.74 -4.93 -9.31
C ASP A 115 -1.15 -4.11 -10.46
N MET A 116 -2.00 -3.53 -11.31
CA MET A 116 -1.56 -2.57 -12.32
C MET A 116 -1.41 -1.19 -11.67
N ALA A 117 -0.18 -0.70 -11.58
CA ALA A 117 0.12 0.59 -10.96
C ALA A 117 -0.62 1.77 -11.62
N GLU A 118 -0.69 1.77 -12.94
CA GLU A 118 -1.37 2.83 -13.70
C GLU A 118 -2.90 2.79 -13.61
N ASN A 119 -3.48 1.71 -13.09
CA ASN A 119 -4.93 1.46 -13.10
C ASN A 119 -5.50 1.09 -11.72
N ASN A 120 -5.09 1.80 -10.67
CA ASN A 120 -5.70 1.72 -9.35
C ASN A 120 -5.92 0.29 -8.82
N GLU A 121 -4.89 -0.53 -8.83
CA GLU A 121 -4.95 -1.93 -8.35
C GLU A 121 -5.82 -2.87 -9.20
N HIS A 122 -6.16 -2.53 -10.45
CA HIS A 122 -6.81 -3.50 -11.34
C HIS A 122 -5.89 -4.70 -11.56
N ARG A 123 -6.49 -5.89 -11.57
CA ARG A 123 -5.83 -7.15 -11.90
C ARG A 123 -6.43 -7.76 -13.15
N ALA A 124 -5.74 -8.72 -13.73
CA ALA A 124 -6.20 -9.43 -14.94
C ALA A 124 -7.64 -9.96 -14.80
N LEU A 125 -8.01 -10.47 -13.62
CA LEU A 125 -9.35 -11.02 -13.35
C LEU A 125 -10.47 -9.96 -13.48
N HIS A 126 -10.22 -8.71 -13.08
CA HIS A 126 -11.22 -7.64 -13.25
C HIS A 126 -11.58 -7.46 -14.74
N TYR A 127 -10.60 -7.48 -15.63
CA TYR A 127 -10.85 -7.34 -17.07
C TYR A 127 -11.61 -8.53 -17.65
N ALA A 128 -11.34 -9.77 -17.19
CA ALA A 128 -12.09 -10.95 -17.63
C ALA A 128 -13.57 -10.86 -17.22
N VAL A 129 -13.83 -10.41 -15.98
CA VAL A 129 -15.20 -10.19 -15.48
C VAL A 129 -15.89 -9.06 -16.25
N LEU A 130 -15.20 -7.93 -16.47
CA LEU A 130 -15.74 -6.80 -17.24
C LEU A 130 -16.14 -7.18 -18.68
N ARG A 131 -15.42 -8.14 -19.28
CA ARG A 131 -15.76 -8.72 -20.59
C ARG A 131 -16.88 -9.75 -20.53
N ARG A 132 -17.30 -10.17 -19.34
CA ARG A 132 -18.19 -11.31 -19.13
C ARG A 132 -17.69 -12.55 -19.87
N ASP A 133 -16.45 -12.93 -19.63
CA ASP A 133 -15.78 -14.09 -20.25
C ASP A 133 -15.55 -15.21 -19.21
N PRO A 134 -16.54 -16.12 -19.01
CA PRO A 134 -16.43 -17.18 -17.99
C PRO A 134 -15.23 -18.11 -18.21
N ALA A 135 -14.84 -18.35 -19.48
CA ALA A 135 -13.71 -19.23 -19.80
C ALA A 135 -12.37 -18.57 -19.39
N MET A 136 -12.22 -17.29 -19.64
CA MET A 136 -11.05 -16.52 -19.19
C MET A 136 -11.03 -16.38 -17.67
N VAL A 137 -12.18 -16.16 -17.03
CA VAL A 137 -12.32 -16.12 -15.57
C VAL A 137 -11.85 -17.46 -14.96
N ARG A 138 -12.31 -18.61 -15.48
CA ARG A 138 -11.86 -19.93 -15.03
C ARG A 138 -10.35 -20.08 -15.17
N LEU A 139 -9.79 -19.76 -16.32
CA LEU A 139 -8.35 -19.84 -16.57
C LEU A 139 -7.53 -19.05 -15.54
N LEU A 140 -7.97 -17.81 -15.24
CA LEU A 140 -7.28 -16.95 -14.29
C LEU A 140 -7.47 -17.44 -12.84
N MET A 141 -8.66 -17.96 -12.50
CA MET A 141 -8.94 -18.55 -11.19
C MET A 141 -8.11 -19.82 -10.97
N GLU A 142 -8.02 -20.73 -11.95
CA GLU A 142 -7.13 -21.91 -11.92
C GLU A 142 -5.66 -21.50 -11.71
N ALA A 143 -5.24 -20.37 -12.25
CA ALA A 143 -3.89 -19.82 -12.07
C ALA A 143 -3.68 -19.11 -10.70
N GLY A 144 -4.69 -19.05 -9.83
CA GLY A 144 -4.58 -18.49 -8.48
C GLY A 144 -5.12 -17.06 -8.31
N ALA A 145 -5.88 -16.51 -9.27
CA ALA A 145 -6.47 -15.17 -9.12
C ALA A 145 -7.38 -15.08 -7.89
N ASP A 146 -7.36 -13.93 -7.22
CA ASP A 146 -8.22 -13.60 -6.08
C ASP A 146 -9.43 -12.79 -6.56
N ALA A 147 -10.63 -13.39 -6.52
CA ALA A 147 -11.87 -12.76 -6.94
C ALA A 147 -12.44 -11.78 -5.91
N ARG A 148 -11.91 -11.78 -4.69
CA ARG A 148 -12.35 -10.89 -3.60
C ARG A 148 -11.49 -9.64 -3.46
N LYS A 149 -10.36 -9.58 -4.15
CA LYS A 149 -9.54 -8.37 -4.20
C LYS A 149 -10.29 -7.26 -4.93
N GLY A 150 -10.47 -6.15 -4.24
CA GLY A 150 -11.09 -4.94 -4.78
C GLY A 150 -10.08 -3.94 -5.35
N ILE A 151 -10.60 -2.93 -6.03
CA ILE A 151 -9.84 -1.86 -6.69
C ILE A 151 -9.88 -0.62 -5.80
N TYR A 152 -8.72 -0.02 -5.53
CA TYR A 152 -8.65 1.23 -4.78
C TYR A 152 -9.37 2.37 -5.53
N PRO A 153 -10.08 3.28 -4.86
CA PRO A 153 -10.27 3.36 -3.39
C PRO A 153 -11.51 2.60 -2.86
N HIS A 154 -12.27 1.93 -3.73
CA HIS A 154 -13.60 1.37 -3.40
C HIS A 154 -13.56 -0.17 -3.35
N ARG A 155 -12.59 -0.72 -2.66
CA ARG A 155 -12.26 -2.16 -2.67
C ARG A 155 -13.46 -3.07 -2.44
N ASP A 156 -14.33 -2.75 -1.47
CA ASP A 156 -15.51 -3.58 -1.13
C ASP A 156 -16.54 -3.63 -2.27
N ALA A 157 -16.63 -2.54 -3.03
CA ALA A 157 -17.58 -2.37 -4.11
C ALA A 157 -17.06 -2.87 -5.47
N THR A 158 -15.77 -3.14 -5.58
CA THR A 158 -15.09 -3.33 -6.87
C THR A 158 -14.29 -4.62 -6.97
N SER A 159 -14.53 -5.58 -6.06
CA SER A 159 -13.97 -6.91 -6.26
C SER A 159 -14.55 -7.57 -7.51
N ALA A 160 -13.79 -8.46 -8.14
CA ALA A 160 -14.23 -9.17 -9.35
C ALA A 160 -15.58 -9.90 -9.13
N LEU A 161 -15.74 -10.54 -7.96
CA LEU A 161 -17.01 -11.18 -7.57
C LEU A 161 -18.14 -10.18 -7.37
N THR A 162 -17.88 -9.05 -6.69
CA THR A 162 -18.88 -7.99 -6.48
C THR A 162 -19.35 -7.43 -7.82
N ILE A 163 -18.42 -7.08 -8.72
CA ILE A 163 -18.73 -6.61 -10.07
C ILE A 163 -19.62 -7.60 -10.82
N ALA A 164 -19.29 -8.90 -10.78
CA ALA A 164 -20.07 -9.93 -11.46
C ALA A 164 -21.50 -10.03 -10.90
N ARG A 165 -21.64 -10.03 -9.57
CA ARG A 165 -22.95 -10.10 -8.89
C ARG A 165 -23.80 -8.86 -9.20
N GLU A 166 -23.21 -7.70 -9.10
CA GLU A 166 -23.92 -6.43 -9.34
C GLU A 166 -24.39 -6.27 -10.78
N ARG A 167 -23.65 -6.80 -11.74
CA ARG A 167 -24.02 -6.80 -13.16
C ARG A 167 -24.95 -7.95 -13.55
N GLY A 168 -25.27 -8.86 -12.63
CA GLY A 168 -26.11 -10.03 -12.91
C GLY A 168 -25.43 -11.07 -13.81
N TYR A 169 -24.11 -11.13 -13.83
CA TYR A 169 -23.34 -12.10 -14.62
C TYR A 169 -23.28 -13.45 -13.89
N GLN A 170 -24.45 -14.14 -13.83
CA GLN A 170 -24.60 -15.38 -13.07
C GLN A 170 -23.66 -16.51 -13.55
N ASP A 171 -23.37 -16.55 -14.83
CA ASP A 171 -22.40 -17.45 -15.46
C ASP A 171 -20.97 -17.26 -14.92
N VAL A 172 -20.56 -16.00 -14.76
CA VAL A 172 -19.27 -15.64 -14.16
C VAL A 172 -19.25 -15.92 -12.66
N VAL A 173 -20.32 -15.55 -11.94
CA VAL A 173 -20.46 -15.83 -10.50
C VAL A 173 -20.33 -17.33 -10.21
N ALA A 174 -21.04 -18.17 -10.98
CA ALA A 174 -20.98 -19.62 -10.83
C ALA A 174 -19.56 -20.18 -11.04
N VAL A 175 -18.80 -19.66 -12.02
CA VAL A 175 -17.41 -20.06 -12.22
C VAL A 175 -16.54 -19.66 -11.04
N ILE A 176 -16.66 -18.42 -10.54
CA ILE A 176 -15.86 -17.96 -9.38
C ILE A 176 -16.13 -18.82 -8.14
N GLU A 177 -17.41 -19.04 -7.81
CA GLU A 177 -17.81 -19.80 -6.64
C GLU A 177 -17.40 -21.28 -6.74
N GLU A 178 -17.47 -21.86 -7.94
CA GLU A 178 -16.98 -23.23 -8.20
C GLU A 178 -15.48 -23.34 -8.03
N GLU A 179 -14.68 -22.42 -8.57
CA GLU A 179 -13.23 -22.44 -8.43
C GLU A 179 -12.79 -22.19 -6.97
N GLU A 180 -13.49 -21.30 -6.24
CA GLU A 180 -13.25 -21.11 -4.81
C GLU A 180 -13.61 -22.37 -4.01
N ARG A 181 -14.67 -23.12 -4.41
CA ARG A 181 -15.04 -24.39 -3.79
C ARG A 181 -13.98 -25.46 -4.04
N LEU A 182 -13.52 -25.62 -5.28
CA LEU A 182 -12.48 -26.58 -5.67
C LEU A 182 -11.17 -26.31 -4.90
N ARG A 183 -10.77 -25.05 -4.77
CA ARG A 183 -9.59 -24.69 -3.96
C ARG A 183 -9.74 -25.09 -2.49
N ARG A 184 -10.94 -24.87 -1.90
CA ARG A 184 -11.18 -25.28 -0.50
C ARG A 184 -11.12 -26.81 -0.35
N GLU A 185 -11.63 -27.56 -1.33
CA GLU A 185 -11.57 -29.01 -1.31
C GLU A 185 -10.15 -29.54 -1.50
N GLU A 186 -9.37 -28.92 -2.40
CA GLU A 186 -7.96 -29.25 -2.61
C GLU A 186 -7.11 -28.96 -1.37
N MET A 187 -7.38 -27.84 -0.66
CA MET A 187 -6.78 -27.50 0.62
C MET A 187 -7.22 -28.43 1.77
N SER A 188 -8.36 -29.09 1.64
CA SER A 188 -8.89 -30.05 2.61
C SER A 188 -8.35 -31.47 2.41
N CYS A 189 -7.44 -31.70 1.44
CA CYS A 189 -6.81 -33.00 1.20
C CYS A 189 -5.97 -33.43 2.41
N PRO A 190 -5.92 -34.75 2.77
CA PRO A 190 -5.21 -35.27 3.96
C PRO A 190 -3.71 -34.90 4.05
N ASN A 191 -3.11 -34.49 2.94
CA ASN A 191 -1.72 -34.02 2.88
C ASN A 191 -1.59 -32.49 2.88
N ALA A 192 -2.69 -31.74 2.88
CA ALA A 192 -2.66 -30.28 3.01
C ALA A 192 -2.52 -29.92 4.50
N THR A 193 -1.49 -29.16 4.81
CA THR A 193 -1.25 -28.63 6.16
C THR A 193 -2.21 -27.50 6.53
N VAL A 194 -3.09 -27.07 5.62
CA VAL A 194 -3.98 -25.92 5.78
C VAL A 194 -5.44 -26.36 5.76
N SER A 195 -6.20 -25.98 6.78
CA SER A 195 -7.63 -26.25 6.93
C SER A 195 -8.45 -24.97 6.79
N PRO A 196 -9.60 -24.97 6.06
CA PRO A 196 -10.52 -23.83 6.02
C PRO A 196 -11.05 -23.40 7.40
N VAL A 197 -11.13 -24.34 8.34
CA VAL A 197 -11.50 -24.06 9.74
C VAL A 197 -10.38 -23.32 10.45
N GLN A 198 -9.12 -23.49 10.03
CA GLN A 198 -7.98 -22.76 10.60
C GLN A 198 -8.08 -21.27 10.42
N ASP A 199 -8.53 -20.80 9.24
CA ASP A 199 -8.73 -19.37 9.00
C ASP A 199 -9.81 -18.79 9.92
N GLN A 200 -10.87 -19.56 10.20
CA GLN A 200 -11.92 -19.15 11.15
C GLN A 200 -11.38 -19.09 12.59
N ILE A 201 -10.55 -20.04 12.98
CA ILE A 201 -9.90 -20.06 14.29
C ILE A 201 -8.98 -18.86 14.44
N ASN A 202 -8.11 -18.61 13.45
CA ASN A 202 -7.19 -17.48 13.46
C ASN A 202 -7.94 -16.15 13.49
N ALA A 203 -9.00 -16.00 12.69
CA ALA A 203 -9.85 -14.81 12.71
C ALA A 203 -10.49 -14.59 14.09
N ALA A 204 -11.07 -15.62 14.69
CA ALA A 204 -11.66 -15.54 16.02
C ALA A 204 -10.64 -15.14 17.09
N ILE A 205 -9.41 -15.68 17.03
CA ILE A 205 -8.32 -15.31 17.94
C ILE A 205 -7.92 -13.84 17.75
N SER A 206 -7.77 -13.38 16.50
CA SER A 206 -7.39 -11.99 16.18
C SER A 206 -8.48 -10.98 16.56
N GLU A 207 -9.75 -11.37 16.51
CA GLU A 207 -10.88 -10.56 16.95
C GLU A 207 -11.12 -10.61 18.47
N GLY A 208 -10.38 -11.46 19.20
CA GLY A 208 -10.53 -11.68 20.63
C GLY A 208 -11.75 -12.54 21.01
N ASP A 209 -12.40 -13.18 20.03
CA ASP A 209 -13.50 -14.12 20.26
C ASP A 209 -12.97 -15.51 20.65
N ASN A 210 -12.43 -15.58 21.88
CA ASN A 210 -11.89 -16.81 22.42
C ASN A 210 -12.95 -17.92 22.53
N ALA A 211 -14.22 -17.56 22.70
CA ALA A 211 -15.29 -18.56 22.83
C ALA A 211 -15.50 -19.33 21.52
N THR A 212 -15.52 -18.64 20.39
CA THR A 212 -15.62 -19.27 19.07
C THR A 212 -14.36 -20.08 18.76
N ALA A 213 -13.16 -19.55 19.02
CA ALA A 213 -11.91 -20.26 18.81
C ALA A 213 -11.85 -21.57 19.63
N VAL A 214 -12.17 -21.50 20.92
CA VAL A 214 -12.21 -22.67 21.82
C VAL A 214 -13.20 -23.72 21.33
N ARG A 215 -14.43 -23.32 20.98
CA ARG A 215 -15.44 -24.24 20.47
C ARG A 215 -14.94 -25.00 19.24
N LEU A 216 -14.37 -24.31 18.25
CA LEU A 216 -13.85 -24.95 17.04
C LEU A 216 -12.68 -25.90 17.32
N LEU A 217 -11.80 -25.54 18.26
CA LEU A 217 -10.66 -26.36 18.67
C LEU A 217 -11.06 -27.55 19.55
N GLU A 218 -12.20 -27.47 20.26
CA GLU A 218 -12.78 -28.60 21.03
C GLU A 218 -13.56 -29.56 20.14
N GLU A 219 -14.18 -29.09 19.06
CA GLU A 219 -14.83 -29.93 18.03
C GLU A 219 -13.79 -30.79 17.29
N ASP A 220 -12.58 -30.23 17.02
CA ASP A 220 -11.46 -30.98 16.45
C ASP A 220 -10.13 -30.59 17.09
N GLY A 221 -9.71 -31.35 18.11
CA GLY A 221 -8.45 -31.11 18.83
C GLY A 221 -7.17 -31.23 17.98
N SER A 222 -7.24 -31.79 16.77
CA SER A 222 -6.10 -31.90 15.86
C SER A 222 -5.71 -30.50 15.32
N LEU A 223 -6.66 -29.55 15.28
CA LEU A 223 -6.47 -28.19 14.81
C LEU A 223 -5.56 -27.35 15.71
N ILE A 224 -5.33 -27.76 16.96
CA ILE A 224 -4.35 -27.12 17.85
C ILE A 224 -2.94 -27.11 17.24
N GLN A 225 -2.60 -28.14 16.45
CA GLN A 225 -1.31 -28.28 15.78
C GLN A 225 -1.36 -27.95 14.28
N ALA A 226 -2.55 -27.72 13.74
CA ALA A 226 -2.71 -27.38 12.33
C ALA A 226 -2.09 -26.01 12.01
N CYS A 227 -1.70 -25.83 10.75
CA CYS A 227 -1.06 -24.62 10.29
C CYS A 227 -1.95 -23.90 9.28
N ASP A 228 -1.85 -22.60 9.26
CA ASP A 228 -2.30 -21.76 8.14
C ASP A 228 -1.33 -21.83 6.94
N SER A 229 -1.60 -21.10 5.88
CA SER A 229 -0.75 -21.00 4.68
C SER A 229 0.66 -20.45 4.95
N GLY A 230 0.84 -19.74 6.05
CA GLY A 230 2.13 -19.23 6.55
C GLY A 230 2.85 -20.19 7.49
N GLY A 231 2.31 -21.41 7.70
CA GLY A 231 2.86 -22.38 8.67
C GLY A 231 2.59 -22.03 10.13
N GLY A 232 1.86 -20.94 10.39
CA GLY A 232 1.47 -20.50 11.73
C GLY A 232 0.41 -21.40 12.34
N THR A 233 0.54 -21.74 13.63
CA THR A 233 -0.47 -22.46 14.40
C THR A 233 -1.35 -21.47 15.18
N PRO A 234 -2.48 -21.88 15.77
CA PRO A 234 -3.24 -21.04 16.70
C PRO A 234 -2.39 -20.40 17.80
N LEU A 235 -1.33 -21.09 18.25
CA LEU A 235 -0.41 -20.55 19.26
C LEU A 235 0.41 -19.38 18.70
N HIS A 236 0.80 -19.40 17.42
CA HIS A 236 1.48 -18.26 16.80
C HIS A 236 0.55 -17.04 16.72
N THR A 237 -0.69 -17.23 16.25
CA THR A 237 -1.69 -16.16 16.15
C THR A 237 -2.01 -15.58 17.54
N ALA A 238 -2.29 -16.43 18.53
CA ALA A 238 -2.59 -15.98 19.89
C ALA A 238 -1.42 -15.19 20.50
N ALA A 239 -0.18 -15.62 20.26
CA ALA A 239 1.01 -14.95 20.75
C ALA A 239 1.25 -13.60 20.04
N GLU A 240 1.07 -13.54 18.72
CA GLU A 240 1.21 -12.32 17.92
C GLU A 240 0.17 -11.25 18.30
N GLU A 241 -1.08 -11.66 18.50
CA GLU A 241 -2.18 -10.75 18.88
C GLU A 241 -2.16 -10.35 20.38
N GLY A 242 -1.24 -10.89 21.16
CA GLY A 242 -1.15 -10.57 22.58
C GLY A 242 -2.23 -11.23 23.43
N ASN A 243 -2.89 -12.28 22.95
CA ASN A 243 -4.01 -12.96 23.58
C ASN A 243 -3.51 -14.01 24.60
N ALA A 244 -3.12 -13.52 25.79
CA ALA A 244 -2.50 -14.36 26.83
C ALA A 244 -3.43 -15.49 27.32
N ASP A 245 -4.73 -15.25 27.42
CA ASP A 245 -5.70 -16.28 27.82
C ASP A 245 -5.74 -17.43 26.82
N MET A 246 -5.73 -17.11 25.53
CA MET A 246 -5.72 -18.12 24.48
C MET A 246 -4.37 -18.86 24.42
N VAL A 247 -3.26 -18.16 24.64
CA VAL A 247 -1.93 -18.76 24.78
C VAL A 247 -1.95 -19.79 25.93
N ALA A 248 -2.41 -19.41 27.11
CA ALA A 248 -2.50 -20.31 28.27
C ALA A 248 -3.36 -21.54 27.96
N TRP A 249 -4.55 -21.32 27.38
CA TRP A 249 -5.50 -22.39 27.02
C TRP A 249 -4.87 -23.40 26.03
N LEU A 250 -4.15 -22.92 25.01
CA LEU A 250 -3.46 -23.75 24.01
C LEU A 250 -2.30 -24.54 24.62
N LEU A 251 -1.53 -23.92 25.53
CA LEU A 251 -0.42 -24.58 26.21
C LEU A 251 -0.88 -25.70 27.15
N GLU A 252 -2.00 -25.51 27.87
CA GLU A 252 -2.62 -26.58 28.68
C GLU A 252 -2.99 -27.80 27.84
N ARG A 253 -3.32 -27.59 26.54
CA ARG A 253 -3.65 -28.63 25.56
C ARG A 253 -2.47 -29.09 24.73
N ARG A 254 -1.24 -28.83 25.22
CA ARG A 254 0.02 -29.29 24.64
C ARG A 254 0.27 -28.78 23.21
N ALA A 255 -0.10 -27.55 22.90
CA ALA A 255 0.38 -26.87 21.71
C ALA A 255 1.91 -26.89 21.64
N LYS A 256 2.48 -27.17 20.48
CA LYS A 256 3.93 -27.29 20.29
C LYS A 256 4.57 -25.91 20.33
N VAL A 257 5.23 -25.61 21.42
CA VAL A 257 5.80 -24.32 21.78
C VAL A 257 6.91 -23.85 20.80
N ASN A 258 7.76 -24.78 20.34
CA ASN A 258 8.89 -24.48 19.46
C ASN A 258 8.63 -24.79 17.99
N LYS A 259 7.36 -24.97 17.58
CA LYS A 259 7.04 -25.12 16.18
C LYS A 259 7.35 -23.82 15.45
N GLN A 260 8.00 -23.92 14.29
CA GLN A 260 8.34 -22.78 13.45
C GLN A 260 7.35 -22.66 12.30
N ASP A 261 7.04 -21.42 11.91
CA ASP A 261 6.31 -21.08 10.69
C ASP A 261 7.24 -21.14 9.45
N VAL A 262 6.72 -20.83 8.27
CA VAL A 262 7.50 -20.81 7.01
C VAL A 262 8.66 -19.82 7.00
N HIS A 263 8.66 -18.86 7.91
CA HIS A 263 9.72 -17.86 8.07
C HIS A 263 10.73 -18.27 9.15
N GLY A 264 10.53 -19.42 9.80
CA GLY A 264 11.38 -19.92 10.89
C GLY A 264 11.09 -19.25 12.24
N PHE A 265 9.94 -18.59 12.41
CA PHE A 265 9.55 -17.98 13.67
C PHE A 265 8.72 -18.94 14.54
N THR A 266 9.01 -18.95 15.84
CA THR A 266 8.19 -19.59 16.87
C THR A 266 7.08 -18.66 17.36
N ALA A 267 6.16 -19.15 18.17
CA ALA A 267 5.15 -18.32 18.82
C ALA A 267 5.77 -17.21 19.69
N LEU A 268 6.90 -17.50 20.36
CA LEU A 268 7.64 -16.51 21.13
C LEU A 268 8.23 -15.42 20.23
N ASP A 269 8.73 -15.78 19.05
CA ASP A 269 9.22 -14.81 18.08
C ASP A 269 8.11 -13.90 17.54
N ARG A 270 6.95 -14.49 17.26
CA ARG A 270 5.78 -13.72 16.80
C ARG A 270 5.34 -12.71 17.85
N ALA A 271 5.24 -13.12 19.11
CA ALA A 271 4.95 -12.21 20.22
C ALA A 271 6.01 -11.10 20.35
N ALA A 272 7.30 -11.43 20.24
CA ALA A 272 8.39 -10.47 20.30
C ALA A 272 8.33 -9.47 19.13
N LEU A 273 8.05 -9.93 17.92
CA LEU A 273 7.96 -9.09 16.71
C LEU A 273 6.72 -8.18 16.72
N ALA A 274 5.63 -8.59 17.35
CA ALA A 274 4.44 -7.75 17.54
C ALA A 274 4.74 -6.53 18.43
N ALA A 275 5.65 -6.68 19.40
CA ALA A 275 6.03 -5.66 20.38
C ALA A 275 4.82 -5.07 21.14
N GLY A 276 3.84 -5.94 21.46
CA GLY A 276 2.65 -5.56 22.24
C GLY A 276 2.93 -5.50 23.74
N SER A 277 2.09 -4.78 24.48
CA SER A 277 2.19 -4.65 25.94
C SER A 277 2.03 -5.99 26.69
N SER A 278 1.41 -6.98 26.08
CA SER A 278 1.22 -8.34 26.63
C SER A 278 2.46 -9.23 26.50
N PHE A 279 3.49 -8.80 25.76
CA PHE A 279 4.68 -9.62 25.51
C PHE A 279 5.31 -10.21 26.77
N PRO A 280 5.54 -9.46 27.87
CA PRO A 280 6.18 -10.02 29.06
C PRO A 280 5.42 -11.23 29.63
N LEU A 281 4.09 -11.14 29.69
CA LEU A 281 3.24 -12.23 30.18
C LEU A 281 3.27 -13.44 29.24
N ILE A 282 3.17 -13.21 27.94
CA ILE A 282 3.21 -14.27 26.94
C ILE A 282 4.58 -14.95 26.92
N ALA A 283 5.66 -14.18 27.02
CA ALA A 283 7.01 -14.72 27.11
C ALA A 283 7.19 -15.61 28.35
N GLU A 284 6.66 -15.18 29.51
CA GLU A 284 6.67 -15.98 30.73
C GLU A 284 5.93 -17.33 30.53
N LEU A 285 4.70 -17.29 29.97
CA LEU A 285 3.89 -18.49 29.70
C LEU A 285 4.61 -19.46 28.75
N LEU A 286 5.16 -18.96 27.65
CA LEU A 286 5.84 -19.78 26.65
C LEU A 286 7.17 -20.34 27.19
N MET A 287 7.98 -19.53 27.90
CA MET A 287 9.24 -19.97 28.49
C MET A 287 9.02 -21.01 29.59
N ALA A 288 7.96 -20.90 30.39
CA ALA A 288 7.59 -21.92 31.39
C ALA A 288 7.29 -23.29 30.76
N GLN A 289 6.91 -23.32 29.46
CA GLN A 289 6.69 -24.54 28.69
C GLN A 289 7.88 -24.94 27.81
N GLY A 290 9.05 -24.30 28.02
CA GLY A 290 10.28 -24.65 27.33
C GLY A 290 10.46 -24.00 25.96
N ALA A 291 9.93 -22.79 25.76
CA ALA A 291 10.20 -22.02 24.54
C ALA A 291 11.70 -21.69 24.43
N GLU A 292 12.26 -21.96 23.25
CA GLU A 292 13.63 -21.56 22.92
C GLU A 292 13.69 -20.05 22.66
N ILE A 293 14.69 -19.39 23.28
CA ILE A 293 14.86 -17.95 23.12
C ILE A 293 15.73 -17.69 21.92
N SER A 294 15.14 -17.26 20.84
CA SER A 294 15.81 -16.77 19.62
C SER A 294 16.47 -15.42 19.83
N VAL A 295 17.14 -14.90 18.81
CA VAL A 295 17.72 -13.55 18.85
C VAL A 295 16.62 -12.47 18.93
N HIS A 296 15.46 -12.66 18.30
CA HIS A 296 14.34 -11.71 18.39
C HIS A 296 13.75 -11.65 19.80
N ALA A 297 13.48 -12.82 20.38
CA ALA A 297 13.02 -12.91 21.76
C ALA A 297 14.07 -12.36 22.74
N ALA A 298 15.37 -12.61 22.52
CA ALA A 298 16.44 -12.06 23.36
C ALA A 298 16.50 -10.52 23.30
N VAL A 299 16.29 -9.92 22.11
CA VAL A 299 16.20 -8.46 21.95
C VAL A 299 15.00 -7.90 22.70
N ALA A 300 13.83 -8.51 22.55
CA ALA A 300 12.62 -8.09 23.25
C ALA A 300 12.71 -8.22 24.78
N LEU A 301 13.45 -9.22 25.26
CA LEU A 301 13.74 -9.44 26.70
C LEU A 301 14.91 -8.61 27.24
N ALA A 302 15.58 -7.83 26.41
CA ALA A 302 16.81 -7.09 26.73
C ALA A 302 17.95 -7.99 27.27
N ASP A 303 18.02 -9.26 26.84
CA ASP A 303 19.07 -10.22 27.25
C ASP A 303 20.38 -9.98 26.48
N ALA A 304 21.12 -8.94 26.87
CA ALA A 304 22.34 -8.53 26.18
C ALA A 304 23.43 -9.63 26.10
N PRO A 305 23.68 -10.46 27.14
CA PRO A 305 24.59 -11.59 27.02
C PRO A 305 24.19 -12.59 25.95
N ARG A 306 22.92 -12.95 25.88
CA ARG A 306 22.38 -13.90 24.89
C ARG A 306 22.41 -13.34 23.48
N ILE A 307 22.01 -12.06 23.30
CA ILE A 307 22.10 -11.36 22.01
C ILE A 307 23.53 -11.44 21.48
N ARG A 308 24.54 -11.12 22.32
CA ARG A 308 25.95 -11.17 21.93
C ARG A 308 26.38 -12.58 21.53
N ALA A 309 26.01 -13.61 22.30
CA ALA A 309 26.35 -14.99 22.02
C ALA A 309 25.73 -15.48 20.70
N LEU A 310 24.45 -15.19 20.45
CA LEU A 310 23.74 -15.60 19.23
C LEU A 310 24.31 -14.90 17.98
N ILE A 311 24.57 -13.60 18.05
CA ILE A 311 25.14 -12.83 16.92
C ILE A 311 26.60 -13.25 16.64
N GLN A 312 27.38 -13.58 17.69
CA GLN A 312 28.72 -14.12 17.48
C GLN A 312 28.72 -15.49 16.82
N ALA A 313 27.71 -16.32 17.11
CA ALA A 313 27.53 -17.62 16.47
C ALA A 313 27.08 -17.48 14.99
N ASP A 314 26.20 -16.53 14.69
CA ASP A 314 25.73 -16.22 13.33
C ASP A 314 25.63 -14.70 13.10
N PRO A 315 26.70 -14.05 12.63
CA PRO A 315 26.68 -12.61 12.33
C PRO A 315 25.70 -12.21 11.22
N ALA A 316 25.20 -13.16 10.42
CA ALA A 316 24.23 -12.85 9.37
C ALA A 316 22.86 -12.41 9.95
N MET A 317 22.58 -12.74 11.21
CA MET A 317 21.35 -12.30 11.90
C MET A 317 21.21 -10.78 11.95
N LEU A 318 22.31 -10.02 12.06
CA LEU A 318 22.29 -8.55 12.04
C LEU A 318 21.82 -7.94 10.71
N ARG A 319 21.82 -8.73 9.63
CA ARG A 319 21.44 -8.27 8.29
C ARG A 319 20.07 -8.77 7.84
N GLN A 320 19.41 -9.55 8.69
CA GLN A 320 18.08 -10.06 8.41
C GLN A 320 17.05 -8.99 8.75
N VAL A 321 16.64 -8.24 7.72
CA VAL A 321 15.58 -7.24 7.82
C VAL A 321 14.33 -7.80 7.14
N ARG A 322 13.22 -7.85 7.87
CA ARG A 322 11.93 -8.40 7.40
C ARG A 322 10.81 -7.38 7.64
N ASN A 323 9.57 -7.73 7.39
CA ASN A 323 8.39 -6.86 7.30
C ASN A 323 8.28 -5.71 8.32
N ASN A 324 8.82 -5.86 9.54
CA ASN A 324 8.76 -4.83 10.58
C ASN A 324 10.15 -4.27 10.98
N GLY A 325 11.16 -4.49 10.17
CA GLY A 325 12.54 -4.10 10.43
C GLY A 325 13.43 -5.26 10.86
N GLY A 326 14.66 -4.93 11.23
CA GLY A 326 15.64 -5.86 11.77
C GLY A 326 15.67 -5.83 13.30
N LEU A 327 16.75 -6.36 13.83
CA LEU A 327 16.95 -6.41 15.29
C LEU A 327 17.09 -5.03 15.92
N LEU A 328 17.66 -4.06 15.20
CA LEU A 328 17.83 -2.69 15.68
C LEU A 328 16.46 -1.98 15.81
N ALA A 329 15.62 -2.06 14.78
CA ALA A 329 14.27 -1.51 14.82
C ALA A 329 13.43 -2.16 15.93
N LEU A 330 13.58 -3.47 16.14
CA LEU A 330 12.93 -4.18 17.24
C LEU A 330 13.36 -3.64 18.60
N ALA A 331 14.66 -3.46 18.83
CA ALA A 331 15.19 -2.90 20.08
C ALA A 331 14.67 -1.48 20.35
N VAL A 332 14.55 -0.67 19.28
CA VAL A 332 13.98 0.69 19.36
C VAL A 332 12.50 0.65 19.74
N ARG A 333 11.72 -0.23 19.14
CA ARG A 333 10.28 -0.39 19.45
C ARG A 333 10.02 -0.78 20.92
N TYR A 334 10.97 -1.49 21.54
CA TYR A 334 10.93 -1.82 22.96
C TYR A 334 11.52 -0.74 23.87
N GLY A 335 12.11 0.33 23.34
CA GLY A 335 12.75 1.37 24.13
C GLY A 335 14.05 0.93 24.81
N HIS A 336 14.68 -0.14 24.36
CA HIS A 336 15.86 -0.75 25.01
C HIS A 336 17.16 -0.06 24.60
N LEU A 337 17.46 1.13 25.13
CA LEU A 337 18.62 1.96 24.77
C LEU A 337 19.95 1.17 24.78
N GLU A 338 20.20 0.35 25.81
CA GLU A 338 21.47 -0.41 25.92
C GLU A 338 21.55 -1.54 24.89
N VAL A 339 20.42 -2.14 24.48
CA VAL A 339 20.38 -3.12 23.40
C VAL A 339 20.60 -2.45 22.05
N VAL A 340 20.01 -1.26 21.82
CA VAL A 340 20.27 -0.44 20.63
C VAL A 340 21.76 -0.14 20.52
N ARG A 341 22.40 0.31 21.60
CA ARG A 341 23.84 0.54 21.66
C ARG A 341 24.64 -0.71 21.32
N LEU A 342 24.30 -1.83 21.96
CA LEU A 342 24.95 -3.13 21.72
C LEU A 342 24.86 -3.55 20.25
N LEU A 343 23.68 -3.47 19.64
CA LEU A 343 23.48 -3.87 18.24
C LEU A 343 24.28 -2.99 17.28
N LEU A 344 24.30 -1.68 17.51
CA LEU A 344 25.13 -0.75 16.74
C LEU A 344 26.62 -1.03 16.89
N ASP A 345 27.09 -1.36 18.10
CA ASP A 345 28.48 -1.73 18.36
C ASP A 345 28.86 -3.08 17.73
N LEU A 346 27.90 -3.99 17.52
CA LEU A 346 28.06 -5.25 16.78
C LEU A 346 27.96 -5.06 15.25
N GLY A 347 27.66 -3.86 14.76
CA GLY A 347 27.66 -3.52 13.36
C GLY A 347 26.28 -3.63 12.67
N ALA A 348 25.20 -3.49 13.43
CA ALA A 348 23.87 -3.32 12.85
C ALA A 348 23.83 -2.05 11.98
N ASP A 349 23.11 -2.11 10.85
CA ASP A 349 22.91 -0.95 9.99
C ASP A 349 21.98 0.05 10.69
N VAL A 350 22.49 1.25 10.95
CA VAL A 350 21.75 2.31 11.65
C VAL A 350 20.50 2.76 10.87
N ASP A 351 20.55 2.62 9.56
CA ASP A 351 19.45 2.91 8.61
C ASP A 351 18.91 1.60 7.98
N GLU A 352 18.83 0.53 8.77
CA GLU A 352 18.29 -0.74 8.27
C GLU A 352 16.92 -0.53 7.63
N ARG A 353 16.70 -1.22 6.50
CA ARG A 353 15.57 -0.94 5.60
C ARG A 353 14.93 -2.23 5.15
N VAL A 354 13.59 -2.27 5.24
CA VAL A 354 12.81 -3.27 4.51
C VAL A 354 12.48 -2.72 3.14
N MET A 355 13.03 -3.33 2.09
CA MET A 355 12.67 -3.01 0.72
C MET A 355 11.39 -3.74 0.34
N LEU A 356 10.33 -3.00 0.03
CA LEU A 356 9.13 -3.56 -0.58
C LEU A 356 9.40 -3.77 -2.07
N GLU A 357 9.80 -4.97 -2.44
CA GLU A 357 10.11 -5.34 -3.83
C GLU A 357 8.91 -5.30 -4.78
N GLN A 358 7.70 -5.12 -4.25
CA GLN A 358 6.44 -5.18 -4.99
C GLN A 358 5.99 -3.84 -5.55
N LEU A 359 6.68 -2.74 -5.23
CA LEU A 359 6.32 -1.39 -5.66
C LEU A 359 7.27 -0.87 -6.73
N GLU A 360 6.79 0.04 -7.56
CA GLU A 360 7.54 0.64 -8.69
C GLU A 360 8.84 1.34 -8.27
N GLU A 361 8.89 1.81 -7.03
CA GLU A 361 10.11 2.37 -6.43
C GLU A 361 10.54 1.55 -5.21
N PRO A 362 11.85 1.40 -4.96
CA PRO A 362 12.32 0.83 -3.71
C PRO A 362 11.89 1.76 -2.58
N VAL A 363 10.85 1.36 -1.87
CA VAL A 363 10.28 2.13 -0.79
C VAL A 363 10.70 1.52 0.53
N LEU A 364 11.10 2.39 1.41
CA LEU A 364 11.38 2.05 2.78
C LEU A 364 10.05 1.76 3.48
N SER A 365 9.92 0.54 3.99
CA SER A 365 8.76 0.18 4.78
C SER A 365 9.00 0.41 6.29
N TRP A 366 8.12 -0.12 7.09
CA TRP A 366 8.00 0.01 8.54
C TRP A 366 9.26 -0.36 9.37
N GLY A 367 10.43 -0.44 8.92
CA GLY A 367 11.57 -0.95 9.66
C GLY A 367 12.65 0.07 10.02
N HIS A 368 12.45 1.35 9.73
CA HIS A 368 13.50 2.34 9.95
C HIS A 368 13.65 2.73 11.43
N PRO A 369 14.82 2.48 12.06
CA PRO A 369 15.00 2.68 13.51
C PRO A 369 14.69 4.10 13.99
N LEU A 370 15.20 5.14 13.30
CA LEU A 370 14.96 6.53 13.67
C LEU A 370 13.49 6.94 13.52
N TRP A 371 12.77 6.36 12.55
CA TRP A 371 11.33 6.59 12.38
C TRP A 371 10.54 6.04 13.58
N HIS A 372 10.89 4.82 14.05
CA HIS A 372 10.29 4.24 15.26
C HIS A 372 10.62 5.06 16.51
N ALA A 373 11.88 5.45 16.69
CA ALA A 373 12.29 6.30 17.80
C ALA A 373 11.51 7.64 17.81
N ALA A 374 11.29 8.21 16.64
CA ALA A 374 10.51 9.45 16.50
C ALA A 374 9.03 9.25 16.81
N ARG A 375 8.44 8.13 16.40
CA ARG A 375 7.03 7.80 16.65
C ARG A 375 6.75 7.58 18.13
N GLU A 376 7.61 6.83 18.82
CA GLU A 376 7.45 6.49 20.24
C GLU A 376 8.04 7.57 21.18
N ASN A 377 8.55 8.67 20.62
CA ASN A 377 9.19 9.79 21.37
C ASN A 377 10.41 9.37 22.19
N GLU A 378 11.18 8.40 21.69
CA GLU A 378 12.37 7.86 22.33
C GLU A 378 13.59 8.78 22.10
N ILE A 379 13.69 9.89 22.86
CA ILE A 379 14.63 10.99 22.61
C ILE A 379 16.09 10.52 22.68
N GLU A 380 16.46 9.73 23.71
CA GLU A 380 17.84 9.27 23.90
C GLU A 380 18.24 8.23 22.86
N ILE A 381 17.31 7.37 22.43
CA ILE A 381 17.54 6.43 21.34
C ILE A 381 17.70 7.19 20.02
N ALA A 382 16.82 8.16 19.73
CA ALA A 382 16.94 9.00 18.53
C ALA A 382 18.28 9.75 18.50
N ARG A 383 18.72 10.30 19.64
CA ARG A 383 20.02 10.94 19.77
C ARG A 383 21.16 9.97 19.43
N LEU A 384 21.14 8.78 20.01
CA LEU A 384 22.13 7.74 19.75
C LEU A 384 22.19 7.34 18.28
N LEU A 385 21.01 7.11 17.65
CA LEU A 385 20.92 6.77 16.22
C LEU A 385 21.51 7.88 15.34
N LEU A 386 21.15 9.15 15.61
CA LEU A 386 21.68 10.31 14.89
C LEU A 386 23.20 10.49 15.12
N ASP A 387 23.71 10.24 16.31
CA ASP A 387 25.15 10.27 16.61
C ASP A 387 25.92 9.14 15.90
N ARG A 388 25.22 8.06 15.52
CA ARG A 388 25.77 6.94 14.74
C ARG A 388 25.52 7.10 13.23
N GLY A 389 24.97 8.23 12.78
CA GLY A 389 24.83 8.61 11.38
C GLY A 389 23.50 8.24 10.72
N ALA A 390 22.44 7.99 11.51
CA ALA A 390 21.10 7.78 10.96
C ALA A 390 20.67 8.96 10.10
N ASP A 391 20.02 8.66 8.96
CA ASP A 391 19.48 9.69 8.06
C ASP A 391 18.19 10.30 8.65
N PRO A 392 18.23 11.59 9.08
CA PRO A 392 17.04 12.26 9.64
C PRO A 392 15.93 12.51 8.61
N ASN A 393 16.22 12.30 7.32
CA ASN A 393 15.28 12.48 6.21
C ASN A 393 14.82 11.14 5.59
N ALA A 394 15.10 10.02 6.25
CA ALA A 394 14.67 8.72 5.77
C ALA A 394 13.14 8.67 5.64
N ASN A 395 12.65 8.35 4.45
CA ASN A 395 11.22 8.22 4.18
C ASN A 395 10.76 6.79 4.43
N VAL A 396 9.64 6.64 5.14
CA VAL A 396 8.95 5.36 5.33
C VAL A 396 7.66 5.38 4.53
N TYR A 397 7.53 4.48 3.57
CA TYR A 397 6.38 4.42 2.66
C TYR A 397 5.04 4.51 3.39
N ALA A 398 4.16 5.35 2.89
CA ALA A 398 2.83 5.63 3.45
C ALA A 398 2.80 6.14 4.91
N SER A 399 3.98 6.31 5.55
CA SER A 399 4.07 6.69 6.97
C SER A 399 4.96 7.90 7.22
N GLY A 400 5.54 8.47 6.15
CA GLY A 400 6.28 9.72 6.19
C GLY A 400 7.68 9.61 6.78
N TRP A 401 8.11 10.66 7.45
CA TRP A 401 9.48 10.89 7.89
C TRP A 401 9.59 10.96 9.41
N PRO A 402 10.78 10.73 10.01
CA PRO A 402 11.00 10.91 11.45
C PRO A 402 10.53 12.26 11.98
N LEU A 403 10.79 13.36 11.25
CA LEU A 403 10.37 14.70 11.65
C LEU A 403 8.83 14.82 11.73
N GLY A 404 8.09 14.16 10.82
CA GLY A 404 6.62 14.15 10.82
C GLY A 404 6.07 13.51 12.08
N ASN A 405 6.62 12.37 12.48
CA ASN A 405 6.23 11.69 13.72
C ASN A 405 6.56 12.53 14.96
N ALA A 406 7.72 13.20 14.97
CA ALA A 406 8.14 14.01 16.11
C ALA A 406 7.41 15.36 16.22
N TRP A 407 6.64 15.77 15.20
CA TRP A 407 6.13 17.14 15.10
C TRP A 407 5.16 17.52 16.21
N ASN A 408 4.28 16.61 16.58
CA ASN A 408 3.20 16.86 17.53
C ASN A 408 3.51 16.41 18.97
N HIS A 409 4.72 15.90 19.24
CA HIS A 409 5.10 15.55 20.61
C HIS A 409 5.26 16.79 21.48
N GLU A 410 4.75 16.70 22.70
CA GLU A 410 4.82 17.79 23.68
C GLU A 410 6.27 18.25 23.91
N GLY A 411 6.43 19.55 24.10
CA GLY A 411 7.74 20.17 24.36
C GLY A 411 8.67 20.26 23.15
N GLY A 412 8.39 19.58 22.05
CA GLY A 412 9.15 19.69 20.79
C GLY A 412 10.64 19.31 20.87
N VAL A 413 11.07 18.62 21.91
CA VAL A 413 12.50 18.28 22.13
C VAL A 413 13.04 17.42 20.98
N LEU A 414 12.31 16.37 20.61
CA LEU A 414 12.70 15.47 19.53
C LEU A 414 12.65 16.16 18.16
N LYS A 415 11.62 16.97 17.92
CA LYS A 415 11.53 17.82 16.71
C LYS A 415 12.76 18.71 16.58
N ASN A 416 13.13 19.43 17.64
CA ASN A 416 14.29 20.33 17.63
C ASN A 416 15.61 19.56 17.46
N LEU A 417 15.73 18.38 18.05
CA LEU A 417 16.87 17.48 17.86
C LEU A 417 17.00 17.11 16.38
N LEU A 418 15.93 16.61 15.75
CA LEU A 418 15.93 16.23 14.33
C LEU A 418 16.29 17.42 13.42
N LEU A 419 15.67 18.58 13.63
CA LEU A 419 15.99 19.80 12.86
C LEU A 419 17.45 20.21 13.02
N SER A 420 18.02 20.16 14.23
CA SER A 420 19.43 20.45 14.50
C SER A 420 20.41 19.47 13.83
N ARG A 421 19.92 18.28 13.46
CA ARG A 421 20.68 17.23 12.77
C ARG A 421 20.38 17.17 11.27
N GLY A 422 19.72 18.19 10.70
CA GLY A 422 19.52 18.34 9.26
C GLY A 422 18.23 17.72 8.71
N ALA A 423 17.26 17.39 9.57
CA ALA A 423 15.94 17.04 9.11
C ALA A 423 15.30 18.22 8.37
N LYS A 424 14.64 17.93 7.24
CA LYS A 424 13.98 18.93 6.39
C LYS A 424 12.47 18.76 6.45
N MET A 425 11.75 19.86 6.45
CA MET A 425 10.30 19.83 6.24
C MET A 425 10.02 19.40 4.81
N GLN A 426 9.30 18.32 4.65
CA GLN A 426 8.85 17.86 3.34
C GLN A 426 7.60 18.63 2.90
N PRO A 427 7.31 18.75 1.59
CA PRO A 427 6.16 19.50 1.08
C PRO A 427 4.84 19.12 1.75
N TYR A 428 4.63 17.82 1.99
CA TYR A 428 3.48 17.33 2.74
C TYR A 428 3.38 17.92 4.15
N MET A 429 4.50 17.97 4.90
CA MET A 429 4.53 18.54 6.25
C MET A 429 4.31 20.05 6.24
N VAL A 430 4.89 20.74 5.23
CA VAL A 430 4.70 22.19 5.04
C VAL A 430 3.20 22.50 4.90
N SER A 431 2.50 21.71 4.11
CA SER A 431 1.05 21.82 3.91
C SER A 431 0.25 21.42 5.15
N ALA A 432 0.58 20.29 5.79
CA ALA A 432 -0.10 19.79 6.98
C ALA A 432 0.02 20.75 8.18
N THR A 433 1.10 21.54 8.24
CA THR A 433 1.33 22.54 9.29
C THR A 433 0.94 23.95 8.87
N HIS A 434 0.35 24.13 7.69
CA HIS A 434 -0.02 25.42 7.08
C HIS A 434 1.16 26.43 7.09
N ASN A 435 2.39 25.95 6.86
CA ASN A 435 3.59 26.79 6.91
C ASN A 435 3.83 27.49 5.57
N VAL A 436 3.08 28.56 5.33
CA VAL A 436 3.12 29.34 4.08
C VAL A 436 4.51 29.93 3.79
N GLU A 437 5.22 30.37 4.83
CA GLU A 437 6.55 30.97 4.67
C GLU A 437 7.58 29.93 4.21
N GLU A 438 7.51 28.73 4.74
CA GLU A 438 8.40 27.65 4.31
C GLU A 438 8.07 27.20 2.87
N ALA A 439 6.79 27.12 2.50
CA ALA A 439 6.38 26.87 1.12
C ALA A 439 6.98 27.91 0.16
N ARG A 440 6.90 29.19 0.52
CA ARG A 440 7.48 30.32 -0.24
C ARG A 440 9.00 30.19 -0.36
N ARG A 441 9.68 29.83 0.73
CA ARG A 441 11.13 29.61 0.76
C ARG A 441 11.53 28.47 -0.18
N LEU A 442 10.85 27.31 -0.08
CA LEU A 442 11.13 26.15 -0.91
C LEU A 442 10.95 26.44 -2.40
N LEU A 443 9.85 27.07 -2.80
CA LEU A 443 9.60 27.46 -4.19
C LEU A 443 10.57 28.52 -4.72
N LYS A 444 11.08 29.39 -3.84
CA LYS A 444 12.12 30.36 -4.22
C LYS A 444 13.48 29.71 -4.44
N GLU A 445 13.83 28.73 -3.60
CA GLU A 445 15.11 28.00 -3.68
C GLU A 445 15.13 26.97 -4.82
N ASN A 446 14.01 26.31 -5.05
CA ASN A 446 13.86 25.28 -6.09
C ASN A 446 12.48 25.41 -6.77
N PRO A 447 12.33 26.27 -7.78
CA PRO A 447 11.05 26.49 -8.47
C PRO A 447 10.73 25.38 -9.49
N SER A 448 10.87 24.11 -9.10
CA SER A 448 10.57 22.96 -9.97
C SER A 448 9.07 22.67 -10.04
N GLU A 449 8.63 22.12 -11.19
CA GLU A 449 7.26 21.69 -11.38
C GLU A 449 6.89 20.56 -10.40
N ASP A 450 7.80 19.63 -10.13
CA ASP A 450 7.58 18.51 -9.19
C ASP A 450 7.32 19.01 -7.77
N LEU A 451 8.13 19.97 -7.27
CA LEU A 451 7.90 20.56 -5.95
C LEU A 451 6.56 21.31 -5.88
N ALA A 452 6.25 22.07 -6.92
CA ALA A 452 5.00 22.81 -7.00
C ALA A 452 3.78 21.86 -7.04
N HIS A 453 3.88 20.75 -7.78
CA HIS A 453 2.86 19.71 -7.82
C HIS A 453 2.64 19.09 -6.43
N GLU A 454 3.72 18.72 -5.76
CA GLU A 454 3.67 18.09 -4.43
C GLU A 454 3.07 19.04 -3.39
N LEU A 455 3.44 20.34 -3.42
CA LEU A 455 2.86 21.36 -2.56
C LEU A 455 1.38 21.61 -2.88
N ALA A 456 0.99 21.74 -4.14
CA ALA A 456 -0.40 21.97 -4.53
C ALA A 456 -1.28 20.78 -4.13
N TRP A 457 -0.81 19.54 -4.39
CA TRP A 457 -1.49 18.32 -4.04
C TRP A 457 -1.72 18.22 -2.53
N SER A 458 -0.65 18.36 -1.73
CA SER A 458 -0.74 18.23 -0.27
C SER A 458 -1.48 19.41 0.38
N ALA A 459 -1.34 20.63 -0.16
CA ALA A 459 -2.07 21.80 0.34
C ALA A 459 -3.59 21.68 0.10
N CYS A 460 -3.99 21.08 -1.01
CA CYS A 460 -5.40 20.76 -1.27
C CYS A 460 -5.93 19.71 -0.30
N ASP A 461 -5.16 18.68 0.00
CA ASP A 461 -5.52 17.61 0.96
C ASP A 461 -5.66 18.14 2.40
N HIS A 462 -4.89 19.18 2.77
CA HIS A 462 -4.91 19.78 4.11
C HIS A 462 -5.72 21.09 4.20
N GLY A 463 -6.34 21.52 3.13
CA GLY A 463 -7.16 22.74 3.11
C GLY A 463 -6.36 24.02 3.36
N CYS A 464 -5.18 24.17 2.72
CA CYS A 464 -4.32 25.35 2.83
C CYS A 464 -4.31 26.14 1.50
N PRO A 465 -5.31 27.01 1.23
CA PRO A 465 -5.45 27.71 -0.04
C PRO A 465 -4.26 28.64 -0.36
N GLU A 466 -3.61 29.21 0.64
CA GLU A 466 -2.47 30.12 0.44
C GLU A 466 -1.26 29.39 -0.17
N ILE A 467 -1.02 28.13 0.20
CA ILE A 467 0.05 27.32 -0.40
C ILE A 467 -0.36 26.89 -1.81
N VAL A 468 -1.64 26.58 -2.05
CA VAL A 468 -2.16 26.29 -3.40
C VAL A 468 -1.88 27.50 -4.32
N GLU A 469 -2.24 28.73 -3.90
CA GLU A 469 -2.00 29.95 -4.66
C GLU A 469 -0.51 30.19 -4.99
N LEU A 470 0.40 29.82 -4.07
CA LEU A 470 1.84 29.93 -4.28
C LEU A 470 2.36 28.89 -5.30
N ALA A 471 1.80 27.70 -5.31
CA ALA A 471 2.29 26.61 -6.16
C ALA A 471 1.79 26.71 -7.61
N LEU A 472 0.53 27.12 -7.82
CA LEU A 472 -0.11 27.17 -9.14
C LEU A 472 0.69 27.87 -10.25
N PRO A 473 1.36 29.04 -10.02
CA PRO A 473 2.14 29.71 -11.07
C PRO A 473 3.33 28.89 -11.60
N HIS A 474 3.75 27.86 -10.87
CA HIS A 474 4.85 26.97 -11.27
C HIS A 474 4.37 25.75 -12.07
N LEU A 475 3.05 25.48 -12.09
CA LEU A 475 2.43 24.38 -12.84
C LEU A 475 1.95 24.91 -14.19
N LYS A 476 2.72 24.64 -15.24
CA LYS A 476 2.45 25.17 -16.59
C LYS A 476 1.63 24.18 -17.46
N TRP A 477 0.75 23.44 -16.83
CA TRP A 477 -0.11 22.49 -17.55
C TRP A 477 -1.30 23.20 -18.18
N PRO A 478 -1.79 22.75 -19.37
CA PRO A 478 -3.10 23.16 -19.87
C PRO A 478 -4.17 22.91 -18.80
N HIS A 479 -5.19 23.74 -18.74
CA HIS A 479 -6.21 23.68 -17.69
C HIS A 479 -7.07 22.38 -17.75
N ASP A 480 -7.08 21.72 -18.90
CA ASP A 480 -7.75 20.43 -19.16
C ASP A 480 -6.80 19.22 -19.08
N ASP A 481 -5.56 19.40 -18.65
CA ASP A 481 -4.59 18.31 -18.50
C ASP A 481 -5.04 17.34 -17.41
N HIS A 482 -4.98 16.04 -17.72
CA HIS A 482 -5.41 14.97 -16.82
C HIS A 482 -4.63 14.93 -15.49
N ARG A 483 -3.44 15.53 -15.41
CA ARG A 483 -2.63 15.65 -14.17
C ARG A 483 -3.34 16.47 -13.10
N TRP A 484 -4.17 17.45 -13.49
CA TRP A 484 -4.98 18.22 -12.56
C TRP A 484 -5.99 17.37 -11.77
N HIS A 485 -6.40 16.24 -12.33
CA HIS A 485 -7.33 15.33 -11.64
C HIS A 485 -6.84 14.99 -10.22
N TRP A 486 -5.54 14.67 -10.07
CA TRP A 486 -4.97 14.31 -8.78
C TRP A 486 -4.94 15.46 -7.76
N ILE A 487 -4.90 16.70 -8.21
CA ILE A 487 -4.92 17.88 -7.34
C ILE A 487 -6.35 18.27 -6.99
N ILE A 488 -7.25 18.36 -7.98
CA ILE A 488 -8.60 18.89 -7.76
C ILE A 488 -9.52 17.93 -6.99
N ILE A 489 -9.19 16.63 -6.93
CA ILE A 489 -9.92 15.69 -6.07
C ILE A 489 -9.53 15.78 -4.59
N GLN A 490 -8.42 16.44 -4.25
CA GLN A 490 -7.92 16.46 -2.87
C GLN A 490 -8.80 17.28 -1.91
N PRO A 491 -9.33 18.48 -2.25
CA PRO A 491 -10.17 19.22 -1.31
C PRO A 491 -11.36 18.41 -0.76
N PRO A 492 -12.19 17.74 -1.55
CA PRO A 492 -13.26 16.90 -1.01
C PRO A 492 -12.74 15.62 -0.35
N ARG A 493 -11.52 15.15 -0.69
CA ARG A 493 -10.91 13.97 -0.11
C ARG A 493 -10.35 14.23 1.29
N GLY A 494 -9.60 15.32 1.46
CA GLY A 494 -8.98 15.70 2.73
C GLY A 494 -9.95 16.30 3.75
N ALA A 495 -11.19 16.65 3.32
CA ALA A 495 -12.18 17.24 4.21
C ALA A 495 -12.57 16.31 5.37
N SER A 496 -12.76 16.91 6.55
CA SER A 496 -13.06 16.23 7.80
C SER A 496 -14.55 15.90 7.95
N SER A 497 -14.86 14.95 8.83
CA SER A 497 -16.23 14.73 9.34
C SER A 497 -16.76 15.91 10.16
N ASP A 498 -15.88 16.74 10.71
CA ASP A 498 -16.22 17.99 11.40
C ASP A 498 -16.33 19.13 10.38
N PRO A 499 -17.55 19.60 10.04
CA PRO A 499 -17.74 20.65 9.04
C PRO A 499 -17.01 21.96 9.35
N SER A 500 -16.76 22.26 10.63
CA SER A 500 -16.08 23.49 11.06
C SER A 500 -14.62 23.56 10.57
N LYS A 501 -14.02 22.42 10.21
CA LYS A 501 -12.65 22.30 9.73
C LYS A 501 -12.53 22.37 8.20
N ASN A 502 -13.65 22.37 7.47
CA ASN A 502 -13.64 22.19 6.02
C ASN A 502 -13.53 23.50 5.22
N GLU A 503 -13.58 24.67 5.86
CA GLU A 503 -13.55 25.96 5.15
C GLU A 503 -12.27 26.15 4.31
N GLY A 504 -11.12 25.69 4.82
CA GLY A 504 -9.87 25.70 4.05
C GLY A 504 -9.94 24.87 2.76
N HIS A 505 -10.57 23.68 2.82
CA HIS A 505 -10.75 22.81 1.65
C HIS A 505 -11.69 23.45 0.62
N PHE A 506 -12.77 24.11 1.04
CA PHE A 506 -13.63 24.88 0.11
C PHE A 506 -12.89 26.02 -0.55
N LYS A 507 -12.07 26.76 0.21
CA LYS A 507 -11.24 27.83 -0.34
C LYS A 507 -10.19 27.28 -1.32
N SER A 508 -9.54 26.14 -1.02
CA SER A 508 -8.60 25.48 -1.93
C SER A 508 -9.27 25.08 -3.24
N MET A 509 -10.49 24.51 -3.19
CA MET A 509 -11.29 24.22 -4.39
C MET A 509 -11.60 25.50 -5.17
N ALA A 510 -12.00 26.58 -4.49
CA ALA A 510 -12.30 27.85 -5.13
C ALA A 510 -11.07 28.46 -5.83
N VAL A 511 -9.88 28.33 -5.23
CA VAL A 511 -8.61 28.77 -5.83
C VAL A 511 -8.34 28.02 -7.14
N LEU A 512 -8.48 26.69 -7.13
CA LEU A 512 -8.28 25.85 -8.32
C LEU A 512 -9.25 26.23 -9.45
N LEU A 513 -10.54 26.34 -9.14
CA LEU A 513 -11.58 26.68 -10.10
C LEU A 513 -11.42 28.11 -10.65
N LYS A 514 -11.05 29.07 -9.80
CA LYS A 514 -10.73 30.45 -10.20
C LYS A 514 -9.50 30.52 -11.11
N HIS A 515 -8.54 29.62 -10.93
CA HIS A 515 -7.38 29.50 -11.82
C HIS A 515 -7.77 28.97 -13.22
N GLY A 516 -8.98 28.47 -13.38
CA GLY A 516 -9.54 28.00 -14.66
C GLY A 516 -9.35 26.51 -14.91
N ILE A 517 -8.98 25.72 -13.89
CA ILE A 517 -8.84 24.27 -14.03
C ILE A 517 -10.20 23.69 -14.41
N ASP A 518 -10.23 22.86 -15.46
CA ASP A 518 -11.45 22.23 -15.93
C ASP A 518 -11.99 21.23 -14.87
N PRO A 519 -13.20 21.44 -14.33
CA PRO A 519 -13.80 20.52 -13.36
C PRO A 519 -14.15 19.13 -13.96
N ASN A 520 -14.02 18.97 -15.29
CA ASN A 520 -14.28 17.72 -16.00
C ASN A 520 -13.03 16.87 -16.22
N VAL A 521 -11.86 17.31 -15.75
CA VAL A 521 -10.67 16.45 -15.79
C VAL A 521 -11.00 15.13 -15.14
N SER A 522 -10.66 14.04 -15.82
CA SER A 522 -11.07 12.71 -15.41
C SER A 522 -9.95 11.69 -15.57
N ARG A 523 -10.07 10.62 -14.81
CA ARG A 523 -9.29 9.42 -15.01
C ARG A 523 -10.25 8.22 -14.99
N TYR A 524 -10.15 7.34 -16.00
CA TYR A 524 -11.07 6.21 -16.18
C TYR A 524 -12.56 6.63 -16.20
N GLY A 525 -12.84 7.78 -16.81
CA GLY A 525 -14.18 8.35 -16.83
C GLY A 525 -14.66 8.97 -15.50
N GLN A 526 -13.92 8.78 -14.42
CA GLN A 526 -14.26 9.35 -13.11
C GLN A 526 -13.85 10.82 -13.06
N THR A 527 -14.81 11.72 -13.05
CA THR A 527 -14.62 13.15 -12.83
C THR A 527 -14.58 13.46 -11.31
N VAL A 528 -14.16 14.68 -10.98
CA VAL A 528 -14.20 15.16 -9.58
C VAL A 528 -15.58 15.04 -8.96
N LEU A 529 -16.63 15.24 -9.78
CA LEU A 529 -18.02 15.14 -9.33
C LEU A 529 -18.41 13.72 -8.88
N HIS A 530 -17.87 12.67 -9.50
CA HIS A 530 -18.02 11.29 -9.02
C HIS A 530 -17.34 11.12 -7.64
N PHE A 531 -16.15 11.68 -7.45
CA PHE A 531 -15.43 11.59 -6.19
C PHE A 531 -16.18 12.27 -5.03
N THR A 532 -16.95 13.32 -5.27
CA THR A 532 -17.78 13.92 -4.20
C THR A 532 -18.79 12.94 -3.62
N ALA A 533 -19.26 11.97 -4.40
CA ALA A 533 -20.21 10.93 -3.95
C ALA A 533 -19.54 9.78 -3.20
N ALA A 534 -18.39 9.31 -3.68
CA ALA A 534 -17.86 7.99 -3.34
C ALA A 534 -16.92 7.99 -2.14
N TYR A 535 -16.15 9.06 -1.93
CA TYR A 535 -15.11 9.02 -0.93
C TYR A 535 -15.67 8.82 0.49
N SER A 536 -15.11 7.81 1.20
CA SER A 536 -15.65 7.35 2.49
C SER A 536 -15.19 8.16 3.71
N GLY A 537 -14.30 9.12 3.57
CA GLY A 537 -13.59 9.85 4.62
C GLY A 537 -14.43 10.61 5.66
N GLY A 538 -15.66 10.18 5.94
CA GLY A 538 -16.49 10.78 6.99
C GLY A 538 -17.09 12.16 6.66
N VAL A 539 -16.77 12.73 5.50
CA VAL A 539 -17.29 14.04 5.04
C VAL A 539 -18.81 14.02 5.01
N SER A 540 -19.43 15.06 5.61
CA SER A 540 -20.88 15.17 5.66
C SER A 540 -21.50 15.26 4.27
N ASP A 541 -22.72 14.70 4.10
CA ASP A 541 -23.43 14.76 2.81
C ASP A 541 -23.72 16.20 2.38
N SER A 542 -23.87 17.11 3.34
CA SER A 542 -24.01 18.56 3.09
C SER A 542 -22.75 19.18 2.48
N ASP A 543 -21.57 18.81 3.01
CA ASP A 543 -20.28 19.32 2.48
C ASP A 543 -19.99 18.73 1.10
N ARG A 544 -20.35 17.45 0.88
CA ARG A 544 -20.30 16.83 -0.45
C ARG A 544 -21.12 17.61 -1.47
N ALA A 545 -22.36 17.95 -1.11
CA ALA A 545 -23.24 18.77 -1.93
C ALA A 545 -22.65 20.17 -2.17
N ARG A 546 -21.99 20.77 -1.18
CA ARG A 546 -21.31 22.07 -1.33
C ARG A 546 -20.16 22.01 -2.34
N PHE A 547 -19.28 20.99 -2.25
CA PHE A 547 -18.22 20.78 -3.25
C PHE A 547 -18.81 20.56 -4.66
N ALA A 548 -19.86 19.73 -4.77
CA ALA A 548 -20.52 19.47 -6.04
C ALA A 548 -21.14 20.75 -6.62
N ALA A 549 -21.78 21.59 -5.81
CA ALA A 549 -22.30 22.87 -6.25
C ALA A 549 -21.21 23.77 -6.84
N MET A 550 -20.05 23.87 -6.16
CA MET A 550 -18.91 24.66 -6.66
C MET A 550 -18.43 24.14 -8.02
N LEU A 551 -18.31 22.83 -8.19
CA LEU A 551 -17.91 22.21 -9.46
C LEU A 551 -18.92 22.48 -10.58
N ILE A 552 -20.22 22.34 -10.29
CA ILE A 552 -21.32 22.54 -11.24
C ILE A 552 -21.39 24.02 -11.66
N ASP A 553 -21.24 24.96 -10.71
CA ASP A 553 -21.22 26.40 -10.99
C ASP A 553 -20.05 26.82 -11.89
N HIS A 554 -19.01 25.97 -12.01
CA HIS A 554 -17.86 26.14 -12.93
C HIS A 554 -17.91 25.20 -14.13
N GLY A 555 -19.05 24.57 -14.46
CA GLY A 555 -19.25 23.83 -15.67
C GLY A 555 -18.98 22.32 -15.58
N ALA A 556 -19.01 21.74 -14.40
CA ALA A 556 -18.95 20.27 -14.26
C ALA A 556 -20.16 19.61 -14.93
N LYS A 557 -19.91 18.62 -15.77
CA LYS A 557 -20.91 17.85 -16.50
C LYS A 557 -21.56 16.81 -15.59
N LEU A 558 -22.89 16.68 -15.70
CA LEU A 558 -23.69 15.79 -14.85
C LEU A 558 -23.89 14.40 -15.46
N ASP A 559 -23.63 14.25 -16.75
CA ASP A 559 -23.94 13.08 -17.58
C ASP A 559 -22.73 12.20 -17.94
N VAL A 560 -21.56 12.54 -17.43
CA VAL A 560 -20.35 11.73 -17.64
C VAL A 560 -20.50 10.40 -16.92
N ARG A 561 -20.18 9.29 -17.60
CA ARG A 561 -20.19 7.94 -17.03
C ARG A 561 -18.77 7.45 -16.80
N ASP A 562 -18.52 6.89 -15.64
CA ASP A 562 -17.23 6.26 -15.36
C ASP A 562 -17.07 4.91 -16.06
N ASP A 563 -15.81 4.50 -16.26
CA ASP A 563 -15.50 3.27 -17.00
C ASP A 563 -15.84 1.98 -16.24
N LEU A 564 -15.81 2.03 -14.90
CA LEU A 564 -15.98 0.86 -14.04
C LEU A 564 -17.46 0.57 -13.71
N LEU A 565 -18.17 1.55 -13.14
CA LEU A 565 -19.57 1.39 -12.75
C LEU A 565 -20.53 1.81 -13.85
N LYS A 566 -20.04 2.36 -14.95
CA LYS A 566 -20.83 2.87 -16.09
C LYS A 566 -21.94 3.84 -15.67
N SER A 567 -21.73 4.51 -14.55
CA SER A 567 -22.73 5.36 -13.88
C SER A 567 -22.34 6.82 -13.91
N THR A 568 -23.33 7.69 -13.90
CA THR A 568 -23.18 9.13 -13.76
C THR A 568 -22.86 9.51 -12.30
N PRO A 569 -22.46 10.77 -12.00
CA PRO A 569 -22.34 11.25 -10.62
C PRO A 569 -23.62 11.04 -9.78
N LEU A 570 -24.82 11.15 -10.40
CA LEU A 570 -26.08 10.84 -9.71
C LEU A 570 -26.19 9.34 -9.38
N GLY A 571 -25.81 8.46 -10.31
CA GLY A 571 -25.74 7.02 -10.07
C GLY A 571 -24.80 6.68 -8.91
N TRP A 572 -23.65 7.34 -8.85
CA TRP A 572 -22.71 7.21 -7.72
C TRP A 572 -23.34 7.72 -6.42
N ALA A 573 -23.98 8.89 -6.41
CA ALA A 573 -24.66 9.40 -5.21
C ALA A 573 -25.74 8.43 -4.69
N CYS A 574 -26.50 7.81 -5.59
CA CYS A 574 -27.51 6.80 -5.26
C CYS A 574 -26.88 5.53 -4.68
N ARG A 575 -25.78 5.05 -5.28
CA ARG A 575 -25.06 3.87 -4.79
C ARG A 575 -24.54 4.06 -3.36
N TRP A 576 -23.92 5.19 -3.05
CA TRP A 576 -23.33 5.46 -1.75
C TRP A 576 -24.31 6.08 -0.73
N GLY A 577 -25.60 6.23 -1.07
CA GLY A 577 -26.62 6.74 -0.15
C GLY A 577 -26.44 8.23 0.20
N ARG A 578 -25.99 9.05 -0.76
CA ARG A 578 -25.75 10.49 -0.57
C ARG A 578 -26.98 11.31 -0.93
N THR A 579 -27.95 11.36 -0.03
CA THR A 579 -29.29 11.93 -0.30
C THR A 579 -29.24 13.42 -0.65
N LYS A 580 -28.51 14.25 0.11
CA LYS A 580 -28.40 15.69 -0.16
C LYS A 580 -27.62 16.00 -1.45
N LEU A 581 -26.59 15.19 -1.74
CA LEU A 581 -25.88 15.30 -3.02
C LEU A 581 -26.79 14.92 -4.18
N ALA A 582 -27.57 13.84 -4.06
CA ALA A 582 -28.53 13.42 -5.07
C ALA A 582 -29.61 14.51 -5.30
N GLU A 583 -30.16 15.11 -4.24
CA GLU A 583 -31.07 16.25 -4.32
C GLU A 583 -30.48 17.43 -5.10
N LEU A 584 -29.23 17.79 -4.78
CA LEU A 584 -28.53 18.86 -5.50
C LEU A 584 -28.37 18.50 -6.98
N LEU A 585 -27.87 17.31 -7.31
CA LEU A 585 -27.63 16.90 -8.70
C LEU A 585 -28.93 16.93 -9.52
N ILE A 586 -30.02 16.42 -8.98
CA ILE A 586 -31.34 16.45 -9.63
C ILE A 586 -31.81 17.90 -9.80
N SER A 587 -31.70 18.76 -8.77
CA SER A 587 -32.08 20.16 -8.84
C SER A 587 -31.28 20.96 -9.90
N ARG A 588 -30.07 20.50 -10.22
CA ARG A 588 -29.18 21.09 -11.22
C ARG A 588 -29.34 20.44 -12.60
N GLY A 589 -30.31 19.51 -12.78
CA GLY A 589 -30.65 18.94 -14.07
C GLY A 589 -30.02 17.60 -14.38
N ALA A 590 -29.46 16.89 -13.40
CA ALA A 590 -29.04 15.49 -13.61
C ALA A 590 -30.26 14.63 -14.00
N SER A 591 -30.11 13.79 -15.02
CA SER A 591 -31.16 12.90 -15.47
C SER A 591 -31.40 11.79 -14.45
N VAL A 592 -32.65 11.62 -14.05
CA VAL A 592 -33.10 10.49 -13.22
C VAL A 592 -33.33 9.26 -14.07
N ASP A 593 -33.89 9.49 -15.26
CA ASP A 593 -34.15 8.47 -16.28
C ASP A 593 -32.98 8.49 -17.27
N GLU A 594 -32.22 7.43 -17.32
CA GLU A 594 -31.04 7.27 -18.16
C GLU A 594 -31.28 6.14 -19.17
N PRO A 595 -32.04 6.39 -20.27
CA PRO A 595 -32.46 5.35 -21.20
C PRO A 595 -31.28 4.68 -21.93
N ASP A 596 -30.17 5.39 -22.07
CA ASP A 596 -28.96 4.89 -22.73
C ASP A 596 -27.99 4.18 -21.74
N ALA A 597 -28.34 4.10 -20.45
CA ALA A 597 -27.56 3.38 -19.47
C ALA A 597 -27.86 1.88 -19.52
N GLU A 598 -26.85 1.10 -19.14
CA GLU A 598 -27.10 -0.31 -18.82
C GLU A 598 -28.07 -0.41 -17.62
N ALA A 599 -29.03 -1.34 -17.70
CA ALA A 599 -30.12 -1.42 -16.73
C ALA A 599 -29.66 -1.50 -15.25
N TRP A 600 -28.51 -2.12 -15.00
CA TRP A 600 -27.90 -2.25 -13.67
C TRP A 600 -27.17 -0.98 -13.19
N ALA A 601 -26.84 -0.05 -14.08
CA ALA A 601 -25.98 1.11 -13.81
C ALA A 601 -26.75 2.43 -13.60
N THR A 602 -28.08 2.40 -13.69
CA THR A 602 -28.93 3.59 -13.53
C THR A 602 -29.01 4.04 -12.06
N PRO A 603 -29.25 5.34 -11.79
CA PRO A 603 -29.47 5.85 -10.42
C PRO A 603 -30.52 5.04 -9.65
N LYS A 604 -31.64 4.71 -10.33
CA LYS A 604 -32.74 3.92 -9.77
C LYS A 604 -32.30 2.50 -9.42
N ALA A 605 -31.59 1.82 -10.33
CA ALA A 605 -31.12 0.47 -10.10
C ALA A 605 -30.17 0.38 -8.88
N TRP A 606 -29.28 1.37 -8.73
CA TRP A 606 -28.40 1.43 -7.55
C TRP A 606 -29.17 1.66 -6.25
N ALA A 607 -30.11 2.60 -6.25
CA ALA A 607 -30.90 2.89 -5.06
C ALA A 607 -31.75 1.69 -4.61
N GLU A 608 -32.43 1.02 -5.56
CA GLU A 608 -33.28 -0.16 -5.28
C GLU A 608 -32.43 -1.34 -4.80
N LYS A 609 -31.31 -1.64 -5.46
CA LYS A 609 -30.43 -2.74 -5.12
C LYS A 609 -29.80 -2.63 -3.73
N LEU A 610 -29.49 -1.43 -3.30
CA LEU A 610 -28.84 -1.16 -2.02
C LEU A 610 -29.82 -0.63 -0.96
N GLU A 611 -31.13 -0.75 -1.24
CA GLU A 611 -32.24 -0.39 -0.32
C GLU A 611 -32.13 1.05 0.24
N ARG A 612 -31.75 2.01 -0.63
CA ARG A 612 -31.62 3.43 -0.26
C ARG A 612 -32.99 4.10 -0.27
N ILE A 613 -33.81 3.85 0.75
CA ILE A 613 -35.23 4.24 0.80
C ILE A 613 -35.43 5.73 0.53
N ASP A 614 -34.68 6.61 1.22
CA ASP A 614 -34.78 8.06 1.06
C ASP A 614 -34.50 8.52 -0.37
N ILE A 615 -33.52 7.87 -1.03
CA ILE A 615 -33.18 8.17 -2.41
C ILE A 615 -34.22 7.61 -3.38
N ILE A 616 -34.77 6.42 -3.12
CA ILE A 616 -35.86 5.84 -3.92
C ILE A 616 -37.06 6.78 -3.91
N GLU A 617 -37.43 7.34 -2.75
CA GLU A 617 -38.49 8.32 -2.64
C GLU A 617 -38.17 9.62 -3.36
N LEU A 618 -36.92 10.09 -3.28
CA LEU A 618 -36.44 11.26 -4.00
C LEU A 618 -36.56 11.10 -5.52
N LEU A 619 -36.11 9.96 -6.05
CA LEU A 619 -36.15 9.66 -7.50
C LEU A 619 -37.58 9.51 -8.07
N ARG A 620 -38.59 9.25 -7.22
CA ARG A 620 -40.00 9.17 -7.61
C ARG A 620 -40.68 10.53 -7.69
N ARG A 621 -40.08 11.58 -7.11
CA ARG A 621 -40.68 12.93 -7.19
C ARG A 621 -40.60 13.44 -8.63
N PRO A 622 -41.67 14.07 -9.14
CA PRO A 622 -41.59 14.69 -10.47
C PRO A 622 -40.46 15.75 -10.43
N GLY A 623 -39.53 15.63 -11.36
CA GLY A 623 -38.42 16.57 -11.48
C GLY A 623 -38.90 18.02 -11.57
N PRO A 624 -38.08 19.02 -11.22
CA PRO A 624 -38.43 20.41 -11.38
C PRO A 624 -38.78 20.65 -12.85
N GLN A 625 -40.00 21.11 -13.12
CA GLN A 625 -40.36 21.54 -14.45
C GLN A 625 -39.45 22.69 -14.84
N ILE A 626 -38.52 22.42 -15.75
CA ILE A 626 -37.74 23.48 -16.40
C ILE A 626 -38.75 24.37 -17.10
N ARG A 627 -39.08 25.53 -16.52
CA ARG A 627 -39.84 26.56 -17.25
C ARG A 627 -38.92 27.03 -18.38
N SER A 628 -39.30 26.66 -19.58
CA SER A 628 -38.72 27.08 -20.85
C SER A 628 -38.73 28.60 -20.99
#